data_4e695985dd276f4eee277f77dceb4888
#
_entry.id   4e695985dd276f4eee277f77dceb4888
#
_cell.length_a   1.000
_cell.length_b   1.000
_cell.length_c   1.000
_cell.angle_alpha   90.00
_cell.angle_beta   90.00
_cell.angle_gamma   90.00
#
_symmetry.space_group_name_H-M   'P 1'
#
loop_
_entity.id
_entity.type
_entity.pdbx_description
1 polymer ?
#
loop_
_entity_poly.entity_id
_entity_poly.type
_entity_poly.pdbx_seq_one_letter_code
_entity_poly.pdbx_strand_id
1 'polypeptide(L)'
;MHNSSVAAVIAAISLACANAPAATAAEVLITQAEATLPAPADLGALGTRGLTRGPRVEQISPDPRGTGAKSPFPLAIKFVAHNDTTVVLDSVKVTYLKSPSVDLTPRLKSHITANGIDLGDAQVPPGTHMIRVDVRDSQGRIGTGIVKLSVLP
;
A
#
# COMPACT_ATOMS: atom_id res chain seq x y z
N MET A 1 -19.50 -24.49 74.78
CA MET A 1 -18.82 -25.35 73.75
C MET A 1 -19.56 -25.15 72.42
N HIS A 2 -19.24 -24.17 71.70
CA HIS A 2 -19.85 -23.95 70.38
C HIS A 2 -18.75 -23.73 69.35
N ASN A 3 -18.56 -24.72 68.48
CA ASN A 3 -17.72 -24.64 67.31
C ASN A 3 -18.52 -23.96 66.21
N SER A 4 -18.12 -22.77 65.83
CA SER A 4 -18.64 -22.13 64.62
C SER A 4 -17.60 -22.23 63.53
N SER A 5 -17.85 -23.14 62.61
CA SER A 5 -17.07 -23.24 61.36
C SER A 5 -17.50 -22.14 60.41
N VAL A 6 -16.61 -21.24 60.12
CA VAL A 6 -16.78 -20.22 59.06
C VAL A 6 -16.26 -20.79 57.76
N ALA A 7 -17.16 -21.14 56.86
CA ALA A 7 -16.82 -21.54 55.50
C ALA A 7 -16.51 -20.31 54.66
N ALA A 8 -15.26 -20.16 54.28
CA ALA A 8 -14.82 -19.13 53.31
C ALA A 8 -15.15 -19.55 51.87
N VAL A 9 -16.09 -18.87 51.24
CA VAL A 9 -16.40 -19.01 49.82
C VAL A 9 -15.42 -18.16 49.04
N ILE A 10 -14.48 -18.79 48.38
CA ILE A 10 -13.58 -18.13 47.44
C ILE A 10 -14.29 -18.05 46.06
N ALA A 11 -14.79 -16.89 45.72
CA ALA A 11 -15.33 -16.62 44.40
C ALA A 11 -14.14 -16.41 43.43
N ALA A 12 -13.85 -17.39 42.57
CA ALA A 12 -12.91 -17.25 41.50
C ALA A 12 -13.51 -16.40 40.37
N ILE A 13 -13.08 -15.14 40.26
CA ILE A 13 -13.42 -14.28 39.15
C ILE A 13 -12.50 -14.66 37.96
N SER A 14 -13.03 -15.43 37.01
CA SER A 14 -12.36 -15.72 35.74
C SER A 14 -12.42 -14.49 34.86
N LEU A 15 -11.32 -13.75 34.78
CA LEU A 15 -11.14 -12.64 33.85
C LEU A 15 -10.92 -13.23 32.44
N ALA A 16 -12.00 -13.35 31.66
CA ALA A 16 -11.95 -13.71 30.26
C ALA A 16 -11.34 -12.51 29.50
N CYS A 17 -10.04 -12.59 29.17
CA CYS A 17 -9.42 -11.70 28.22
C CYS A 17 -10.04 -11.96 26.84
N ALA A 18 -11.01 -11.13 26.46
CA ALA A 18 -11.53 -11.08 25.11
C ALA A 18 -10.41 -10.56 24.20
N ASN A 19 -9.78 -11.49 23.45
CA ASN A 19 -8.85 -11.17 22.38
C ASN A 19 -9.69 -10.57 21.23
N ALA A 20 -9.93 -9.25 21.27
CA ALA A 20 -10.51 -8.56 20.12
C ALA A 20 -9.48 -8.61 18.98
N PRO A 21 -9.86 -9.09 17.76
CA PRO A 21 -8.97 -8.96 16.62
C PRO A 21 -8.67 -7.48 16.42
N ALA A 22 -7.39 -7.13 16.37
CA ALA A 22 -6.96 -5.80 16.00
C ALA A 22 -7.49 -5.53 14.58
N ALA A 23 -8.53 -4.72 14.48
CA ALA A 23 -9.00 -4.22 13.20
C ALA A 23 -7.85 -3.42 12.60
N THR A 24 -7.25 -3.95 11.53
CA THR A 24 -6.24 -3.23 10.76
C THR A 24 -6.96 -2.00 10.21
N ALA A 25 -6.61 -0.82 10.72
CA ALA A 25 -7.22 0.41 10.24
C ALA A 25 -6.81 0.62 8.78
N ALA A 26 -7.80 0.83 7.91
CA ALA A 26 -7.54 1.12 6.50
C ALA A 26 -6.66 2.37 6.40
N GLU A 27 -5.57 2.28 5.63
CA GLU A 27 -4.63 3.37 5.47
C GLU A 27 -5.03 4.26 4.29
N VAL A 28 -5.17 5.56 4.56
CA VAL A 28 -5.54 6.54 3.53
C VAL A 28 -4.35 6.76 2.61
N LEU A 29 -4.40 6.12 1.44
CA LEU A 29 -3.36 6.27 0.41
C LEU A 29 -3.54 7.58 -0.37
N ILE A 30 -4.77 7.89 -0.80
CA ILE A 30 -5.13 9.12 -1.52
C ILE A 30 -6.30 9.76 -0.80
N THR A 31 -6.18 11.04 -0.51
CA THR A 31 -7.28 11.81 0.08
C THR A 31 -8.25 12.32 -0.99
N GLN A 32 -9.49 12.66 -0.57
CA GLN A 32 -10.47 13.25 -1.48
C GLN A 32 -9.98 14.57 -2.10
N ALA A 33 -9.29 15.39 -1.32
CA ALA A 33 -8.73 16.66 -1.81
C ALA A 33 -7.66 16.43 -2.90
N GLU A 34 -6.79 15.45 -2.72
CA GLU A 34 -5.79 15.09 -3.73
C GLU A 34 -6.41 14.51 -5.00
N ALA A 35 -7.49 13.74 -4.85
CA ALA A 35 -8.21 13.17 -5.99
C ALA A 35 -8.84 14.26 -6.89
N THR A 36 -9.23 15.40 -6.33
CA THR A 36 -9.83 16.52 -7.07
C THR A 36 -8.80 17.40 -7.80
N LEU A 37 -7.50 17.22 -7.52
CA LEU A 37 -6.46 17.94 -8.24
C LEU A 37 -6.53 17.66 -9.75
N PRO A 38 -6.19 18.64 -10.60
CA PRO A 38 -6.19 18.45 -12.04
C PRO A 38 -5.20 17.38 -12.48
N ALA A 39 -5.49 16.71 -13.59
CA ALA A 39 -4.57 15.79 -14.22
C ALA A 39 -3.33 16.54 -14.74
N PRO A 40 -2.14 15.93 -14.76
CA PRO A 40 -0.97 16.57 -15.35
C PRO A 40 -1.16 16.76 -16.86
N ALA A 41 -0.61 17.85 -17.40
CA ALA A 41 -0.75 18.20 -18.81
C ALA A 41 -0.13 17.16 -19.76
N ASP A 42 0.93 16.47 -19.32
CA ASP A 42 1.76 15.56 -20.12
C ASP A 42 1.62 14.09 -19.76
N LEU A 43 0.41 13.55 -19.69
CA LEU A 43 0.20 12.11 -19.53
C LEU A 43 0.77 11.30 -20.71
N GLY A 44 0.90 11.88 -21.89
CA GLY A 44 1.44 11.24 -23.08
C GLY A 44 2.93 10.88 -22.96
N ALA A 45 3.72 11.68 -22.26
CA ALA A 45 5.14 11.41 -22.03
C ALA A 45 5.39 10.23 -21.05
N LEU A 46 4.38 9.82 -20.28
CA LEU A 46 4.46 8.70 -19.33
C LEU A 46 4.36 7.33 -20.04
N GLY A 47 3.95 7.31 -21.30
CA GLY A 47 3.73 6.09 -22.08
C GLY A 47 4.95 5.54 -22.79
N THR A 48 6.09 6.23 -22.80
CA THR A 48 7.34 5.69 -23.32
C THR A 48 7.87 4.63 -22.36
N ARG A 49 7.46 3.40 -22.60
CA ARG A 49 8.13 2.21 -22.07
C ARG A 49 9.53 2.17 -22.69
N GLY A 50 10.44 3.00 -22.17
CA GLY A 50 11.85 2.82 -22.42
C GLY A 50 12.20 1.41 -21.96
N LEU A 51 12.91 0.65 -22.79
CA LEU A 51 13.54 -0.60 -22.38
C LEU A 51 14.59 -0.24 -21.32
N THR A 52 14.14 -0.07 -20.08
CA THR A 52 15.03 0.17 -18.97
C THR A 52 15.63 -1.17 -18.53
N ARG A 53 16.93 -1.18 -18.33
CA ARG A 53 17.63 -2.33 -17.75
C ARG A 53 17.45 -2.41 -16.24
N GLY A 54 16.70 -1.47 -15.65
CA GLY A 54 16.37 -1.42 -14.23
C GLY A 54 15.28 -2.41 -13.83
N PRO A 55 14.95 -2.47 -12.55
CA PRO A 55 13.89 -3.34 -12.03
C PRO A 55 12.55 -3.08 -12.73
N ARG A 56 11.81 -4.16 -13.00
CA ARG A 56 10.45 -4.04 -13.51
C ARG A 56 9.49 -3.82 -12.33
N VAL A 57 8.52 -2.95 -12.53
CA VAL A 57 7.43 -2.70 -11.60
C VAL A 57 6.16 -3.32 -12.19
N GLU A 58 5.56 -4.25 -11.46
CA GLU A 58 4.36 -4.98 -11.90
C GLU A 58 3.23 -4.74 -10.90
N GLN A 59 2.09 -4.28 -11.37
CA GLN A 59 0.87 -4.18 -10.57
C GLN A 59 0.23 -5.56 -10.46
N ILE A 60 0.07 -6.05 -9.22
CA ILE A 60 -0.57 -7.34 -8.92
C ILE A 60 -2.03 -7.12 -8.48
N SER A 61 -2.25 -6.20 -7.55
CA SER A 61 -3.58 -5.88 -7.04
C SER A 61 -3.74 -4.36 -6.85
N PRO A 62 -4.90 -3.80 -7.16
CA PRO A 62 -5.99 -4.40 -7.94
C PRO A 62 -5.55 -4.70 -9.39
N ASP A 63 -6.20 -5.68 -10.02
CA ASP A 63 -5.89 -6.04 -11.41
C ASP A 63 -6.05 -4.83 -12.33
N PRO A 64 -4.99 -4.42 -13.06
CA PRO A 64 -5.04 -3.26 -13.95
C PRO A 64 -6.00 -3.44 -15.13
N ARG A 65 -6.40 -4.68 -15.42
CA ARG A 65 -7.37 -5.05 -16.48
C ARG A 65 -8.77 -5.29 -15.93
N GLY A 66 -8.93 -5.28 -14.60
CA GLY A 66 -10.20 -5.51 -13.93
C GLY A 66 -11.18 -4.35 -14.11
N THR A 67 -12.42 -4.58 -13.74
CA THR A 67 -13.50 -3.57 -13.78
C THR A 67 -13.38 -2.48 -12.73
N GLY A 68 -12.42 -2.62 -11.81
CA GLY A 68 -12.18 -1.73 -10.69
C GLY A 68 -12.35 -2.42 -9.34
N ALA A 69 -11.85 -1.80 -8.30
CA ALA A 69 -11.92 -2.28 -6.92
C ALA A 69 -12.80 -1.35 -6.07
N LYS A 70 -13.42 -1.88 -5.03
CA LYS A 70 -14.09 -1.07 -4.00
C LYS A 70 -13.11 -0.76 -2.89
N SER A 71 -13.06 0.50 -2.46
CA SER A 71 -12.22 0.93 -1.35
C SER A 71 -12.84 0.54 0.01
N PRO A 72 -12.05 0.05 1.00
CA PRO A 72 -10.62 -0.24 0.90
C PRO A 72 -10.32 -1.52 0.13
N PHE A 73 -9.13 -1.62 -0.47
CA PHE A 73 -8.71 -2.80 -1.22
C PHE A 73 -7.21 -3.10 -1.02
N PRO A 74 -6.76 -4.35 -1.23
CA PRO A 74 -5.35 -4.68 -1.17
C PRO A 74 -4.60 -4.08 -2.36
N LEU A 75 -3.54 -3.32 -2.08
CA LEU A 75 -2.61 -2.80 -3.09
C LEU A 75 -1.32 -3.61 -3.03
N ALA A 76 -1.05 -4.36 -4.09
CA ALA A 76 0.17 -5.14 -4.23
C ALA A 76 0.89 -4.78 -5.53
N ILE A 77 2.13 -4.36 -5.41
CA ILE A 77 3.03 -4.01 -6.51
C ILE A 77 4.30 -4.83 -6.34
N LYS A 78 4.71 -5.57 -7.36
CA LYS A 78 5.90 -6.40 -7.34
C LYS A 78 7.07 -5.71 -8.04
N PHE A 79 8.25 -5.81 -7.45
CA PHE A 79 9.50 -5.43 -8.08
C PHE A 79 10.23 -6.67 -8.57
N VAL A 80 10.62 -6.67 -9.84
CA VAL A 80 11.38 -7.76 -10.44
C VAL A 80 12.75 -7.21 -10.83
N ALA A 81 13.75 -7.55 -10.05
CA ALA A 81 15.13 -7.23 -10.34
C ALA A 81 15.65 -8.13 -11.48
N HIS A 82 16.62 -7.64 -12.24
CA HIS A 82 17.25 -8.38 -13.33
C HIS A 82 18.71 -8.69 -13.02
N ASN A 83 19.21 -9.82 -13.53
CA ASN A 83 20.64 -10.17 -13.52
C ASN A 83 21.27 -10.12 -12.11
N ASP A 84 20.72 -10.87 -11.15
CA ASP A 84 21.25 -11.01 -9.78
C ASP A 84 21.42 -9.68 -9.03
N THR A 85 20.66 -8.64 -9.43
CA THR A 85 20.62 -7.37 -8.70
C THR A 85 19.52 -7.36 -7.63
N THR A 86 19.69 -6.51 -6.65
CA THR A 86 18.70 -6.29 -5.58
C THR A 86 18.09 -4.90 -5.70
N VAL A 87 16.87 -4.75 -5.21
CA VAL A 87 16.19 -3.45 -5.13
C VAL A 87 16.73 -2.66 -3.94
N VAL A 88 17.08 -1.40 -4.16
CA VAL A 88 17.47 -0.47 -3.11
C VAL A 88 16.22 0.18 -2.52
N LEU A 89 15.85 -0.19 -1.29
CA LEU A 89 14.61 0.22 -0.64
C LEU A 89 14.46 1.74 -0.55
N ASP A 90 15.53 2.43 -0.16
CA ASP A 90 15.52 3.89 0.00
C ASP A 90 15.39 4.66 -1.33
N SER A 91 15.50 3.95 -2.45
CA SER A 91 15.33 4.53 -3.79
C SER A 91 13.90 4.51 -4.28
N VAL A 92 13.03 3.76 -3.61
CA VAL A 92 11.63 3.63 -4.03
C VAL A 92 10.92 4.96 -3.83
N LYS A 93 10.37 5.49 -4.91
CA LYS A 93 9.58 6.71 -4.92
C LYS A 93 8.22 6.44 -5.53
N VAL A 94 7.17 6.81 -4.83
CA VAL A 94 5.79 6.64 -5.26
C VAL A 94 5.14 8.01 -5.39
N THR A 95 4.75 8.36 -6.60
CA THR A 95 4.21 9.69 -6.94
C THR A 95 2.82 9.57 -7.52
N TYR A 96 1.84 10.24 -6.93
CA TYR A 96 0.51 10.38 -7.51
C TYR A 96 0.54 11.46 -8.60
N LEU A 97 0.13 11.07 -9.80
CA LEU A 97 0.24 11.91 -11.00
C LEU A 97 -0.92 12.89 -11.07
N LYS A 98 -0.72 14.03 -10.44
CA LYS A 98 -1.60 15.20 -10.43
C LYS A 98 -0.80 16.48 -10.66
N SER A 99 -1.45 17.60 -10.77
CA SER A 99 -0.84 18.92 -10.86
C SER A 99 -1.32 19.79 -9.71
N PRO A 100 -0.47 20.05 -8.70
CA PRO A 100 0.88 19.51 -8.51
C PRO A 100 0.89 18.00 -8.20
N SER A 101 2.02 17.34 -8.46
CA SER A 101 2.20 15.92 -8.11
C SER A 101 2.31 15.73 -6.59
N VAL A 102 1.78 14.61 -6.09
CA VAL A 102 1.78 14.30 -4.65
C VAL A 102 2.71 13.13 -4.38
N ASP A 103 3.62 13.28 -3.44
CA ASP A 103 4.51 12.19 -2.99
C ASP A 103 3.77 11.29 -1.99
N LEU A 104 3.54 10.04 -2.39
CA LEU A 104 2.91 9.01 -1.56
C LEU A 104 3.94 8.14 -0.83
N THR A 105 5.23 8.30 -1.09
CA THR A 105 6.29 7.49 -0.50
C THR A 105 6.25 7.45 1.03
N PRO A 106 6.04 8.57 1.75
CA PRO A 106 5.97 8.55 3.21
C PRO A 106 4.85 7.67 3.77
N ARG A 107 3.71 7.61 3.06
CA ARG A 107 2.54 6.79 3.46
C ARG A 107 2.78 5.30 3.26
N LEU A 108 3.58 4.94 2.27
CA LEU A 108 3.85 3.55 1.91
C LEU A 108 5.16 3.02 2.51
N LYS A 109 5.93 3.84 3.22
CA LYS A 109 7.29 3.50 3.66
C LYS A 109 7.36 2.21 4.49
N SER A 110 6.39 1.98 5.36
CA SER A 110 6.29 0.76 6.18
C SER A 110 5.88 -0.49 5.38
N HIS A 111 5.35 -0.30 4.17
CA HIS A 111 4.84 -1.35 3.29
C HIS A 111 5.77 -1.64 2.11
N ILE A 112 6.90 -0.93 2.01
CA ILE A 112 7.90 -1.13 0.96
C ILE A 112 8.89 -2.20 1.41
N THR A 113 9.05 -3.22 0.56
CA THR A 113 10.02 -4.31 0.73
C THR A 113 10.88 -4.45 -0.51
N ALA A 114 11.94 -5.25 -0.44
CA ALA A 114 12.79 -5.56 -1.61
C ALA A 114 12.03 -6.26 -2.75
N ASN A 115 10.91 -6.90 -2.42
CA ASN A 115 10.07 -7.63 -3.39
C ASN A 115 8.94 -6.78 -3.96
N GLY A 116 8.62 -5.65 -3.34
CA GLY A 116 7.53 -4.80 -3.77
C GLY A 116 6.89 -3.97 -2.66
N ILE A 117 5.70 -3.49 -2.94
CA ILE A 117 4.84 -2.76 -2.01
C ILE A 117 3.63 -3.62 -1.73
N ASP A 118 3.30 -3.82 -0.46
CA ASP A 118 2.13 -4.57 -0.02
C ASP A 118 1.39 -3.81 1.07
N LEU A 119 0.23 -3.26 0.72
CA LEU A 119 -0.67 -2.56 1.63
C LEU A 119 -2.02 -3.27 1.62
N GLY A 120 -2.39 -3.90 2.74
CA GLY A 120 -3.60 -4.74 2.85
C GLY A 120 -4.91 -4.00 2.58
N ASP A 121 -5.03 -2.78 3.11
CA ASP A 121 -6.28 -2.02 3.10
C ASP A 121 -6.03 -0.56 2.66
N ALA A 122 -5.76 -0.37 1.36
CA ALA A 122 -5.59 0.96 0.77
C ALA A 122 -6.94 1.69 0.65
N GLN A 123 -7.07 2.83 1.29
CA GLN A 123 -8.23 3.69 1.14
C GLN A 123 -7.97 4.75 0.06
N VAL A 124 -8.77 4.68 -1.00
CA VAL A 124 -8.66 5.56 -2.16
C VAL A 124 -10.07 6.01 -2.57
N PRO A 125 -10.29 7.29 -2.88
CA PRO A 125 -11.59 7.79 -3.35
C PRO A 125 -12.04 7.13 -4.66
N PRO A 126 -13.34 7.11 -4.96
CA PRO A 126 -13.83 6.65 -6.26
C PRO A 126 -13.23 7.42 -7.42
N GLY A 127 -12.92 6.74 -8.52
CA GLY A 127 -12.35 7.33 -9.72
C GLY A 127 -11.17 6.55 -10.29
N THR A 128 -10.52 7.14 -11.29
CA THR A 128 -9.30 6.59 -11.88
C THR A 128 -8.09 7.39 -11.42
N HIS A 129 -7.13 6.69 -10.84
CA HIS A 129 -5.91 7.29 -10.29
C HIS A 129 -4.70 6.67 -10.95
N MET A 130 -3.71 7.50 -11.29
CA MET A 130 -2.45 7.05 -11.87
C MET A 130 -1.31 7.37 -10.91
N ILE A 131 -0.56 6.35 -10.56
CA ILE A 131 0.58 6.42 -9.64
C ILE A 131 1.82 5.99 -10.39
N ARG A 132 2.86 6.78 -10.30
CA ARG A 132 4.19 6.44 -10.82
C ARG A 132 5.03 5.85 -9.69
N VAL A 133 5.67 4.74 -9.98
CA VAL A 133 6.61 4.09 -9.06
C VAL A 133 7.98 4.05 -9.73
N ASP A 134 8.95 4.70 -9.13
CA ASP A 134 10.35 4.66 -9.52
C ASP A 134 11.13 3.83 -8.51
N VAL A 135 11.97 2.93 -8.99
CA VAL A 135 12.78 2.04 -8.17
C VAL A 135 14.17 1.87 -8.78
N ARG A 136 15.19 1.79 -7.93
CA ARG A 136 16.58 1.62 -8.36
C ARG A 136 17.12 0.28 -7.88
N ASP A 137 17.97 -0.34 -8.70
CA ASP A 137 18.69 -1.55 -8.31
C ASP A 137 20.09 -1.24 -7.72
N SER A 138 20.74 -2.28 -7.23
CA SER A 138 22.08 -2.21 -6.64
C SER A 138 23.17 -1.72 -7.60
N GLN A 139 22.91 -1.71 -8.92
CA GLN A 139 23.80 -1.16 -9.95
C GLN A 139 23.41 0.26 -10.35
N GLY A 140 22.47 0.90 -9.66
CA GLY A 140 22.03 2.26 -9.91
C GLY A 140 21.07 2.42 -11.10
N ARG A 141 20.61 1.33 -11.71
CA ARG A 141 19.66 1.38 -12.83
C ARG A 141 18.25 1.64 -12.31
N ILE A 142 17.53 2.54 -12.99
CA ILE A 142 16.20 2.95 -12.59
C ILE A 142 15.17 2.18 -13.41
N GLY A 143 14.20 1.58 -12.72
CA GLY A 143 12.96 1.07 -13.27
C GLY A 143 11.80 2.00 -12.92
N THR A 144 10.91 2.21 -13.86
CA THR A 144 9.70 3.02 -13.66
C THR A 144 8.49 2.23 -14.09
N GLY A 145 7.44 2.25 -13.29
CA GLY A 145 6.14 1.68 -13.60
C GLY A 145 5.01 2.65 -13.34
N ILE A 146 3.95 2.51 -14.12
CA ILE A 146 2.68 3.23 -13.90
C ILE A 146 1.67 2.24 -13.37
N VAL A 147 1.11 2.54 -12.20
CA VAL A 147 0.05 1.80 -11.54
C VAL A 147 -1.26 2.55 -11.77
N LYS A 148 -2.24 1.86 -12.36
CA LYS A 148 -3.58 2.40 -12.59
C LYS A 148 -4.53 1.82 -11.55
N LEU A 149 -5.12 2.68 -10.74
CA LEU A 149 -6.16 2.31 -9.79
C LEU A 149 -7.51 2.79 -10.32
N SER A 150 -8.40 1.86 -10.60
CA SER A 150 -9.80 2.15 -10.91
C SER A 150 -10.63 1.81 -9.68
N VAL A 151 -11.22 2.80 -9.04
CA VAL A 151 -11.98 2.65 -7.79
C VAL A 151 -13.45 2.93 -8.06
N LEU A 152 -14.26 1.94 -7.72
CA LEU A 152 -15.71 2.01 -7.88
C LEU A 152 -16.34 2.88 -6.78
N PRO A 153 -17.47 3.55 -7.06
CA PRO A 153 -18.23 4.29 -6.04
C PRO A 153 -18.86 3.38 -4.99
#